data_7d860f06611ee45de365acc18d1baf6d
#
_entry.id   7d860f06611ee45de365acc18d1baf6d
#
_cell.length_a   1.000
_cell.length_b   1.000
_cell.length_c   1.000
_cell.angle_alpha   90.00
_cell.angle_beta   90.00
_cell.angle_gamma   90.00
#
_symmetry.space_group_name_H-M   'P 1'
#
loop_
_entity.id
_entity.type
_entity.pdbx_description
1 polymer ?
#
loop_
_entity_poly.entity_id
_entity_poly.type
_entity_poly.pdbx_seq_one_letter_code
_entity_poly.pdbx_strand_id
1 'polypeptide(L)'
;AVIGAVGKMLIKVRVYGIAAHGSQPEKGINAVEEGAKFLAALDRLPLGQHPKLGCQQYVTLKMEGGFKEYGVVVPEYCEILINKHTVPSETRETVLRDMRELVERLGLRARFEFELQQPYYDAFDLAPDLKPFERVKNIFEEVTGRKMKSAYCSGVSDNNRWVIDAGIPVICLGPHGEGYHQKDEWVELKTVEQMSEIYQRLLMET
;
A
#
# COMPACT_ATOMS: atom_id res chain seq x y z
N ALA A 1 -18.82 -2.27 -9.36
CA ALA A 1 -17.67 -1.65 -10.03
C ALA A 1 -16.78 -0.95 -9.00
N VAL A 2 -15.48 -1.21 -9.05
CA VAL A 2 -14.50 -0.53 -8.19
C VAL A 2 -14.12 0.80 -8.83
N ILE A 3 -14.30 1.89 -8.08
CA ILE A 3 -14.03 3.26 -8.51
C ILE A 3 -12.97 3.96 -7.64
N GLY A 4 -12.47 3.30 -6.60
CA GLY A 4 -11.41 3.79 -5.74
C GLY A 4 -10.63 2.65 -5.11
N ALA A 5 -9.35 2.88 -4.86
CA ALA A 5 -8.47 1.90 -4.25
C ALA A 5 -7.40 2.56 -3.37
N VAL A 6 -6.95 1.82 -2.38
CA VAL A 6 -5.76 2.20 -1.59
C VAL A 6 -4.52 2.26 -2.47
N GLY A 7 -3.52 3.01 -2.04
CA GLY A 7 -2.17 2.91 -2.56
C GLY A 7 -1.34 1.88 -1.80
N LYS A 8 -0.12 1.63 -2.27
CA LYS A 8 0.84 0.74 -1.62
C LYS A 8 2.25 1.31 -1.75
N MET A 9 2.93 1.41 -0.64
CA MET A 9 4.34 1.76 -0.54
C MET A 9 5.08 0.68 0.23
N LEU A 10 6.16 0.19 -0.34
CA LEU A 10 7.11 -0.66 0.35
C LEU A 10 8.33 0.20 0.66
N ILE A 11 8.61 0.41 1.95
CA ILE A 11 9.61 1.35 2.44
C ILE A 11 10.74 0.56 3.07
N LYS A 12 11.92 0.66 2.49
CA LYS A 12 13.15 0.16 3.07
C LYS A 12 13.75 1.24 3.95
N VAL A 13 14.01 0.91 5.20
CA VAL A 13 14.68 1.79 6.17
C VAL A 13 16.04 1.19 6.48
N ARG A 14 17.11 1.93 6.20
CA ARG A 14 18.46 1.57 6.60
C ARG A 14 18.87 2.39 7.79
N VAL A 15 19.33 1.71 8.83
CA VAL A 15 19.78 2.32 10.09
C VAL A 15 21.27 2.09 10.22
N TYR A 16 22.03 3.18 10.33
CA TYR A 16 23.49 3.17 10.46
C TYR A 16 23.88 3.68 11.83
N GLY A 17 24.48 2.79 12.60
CA GLY A 17 25.03 3.05 13.91
C GLY A 17 26.55 3.20 13.89
N ILE A 18 27.18 2.86 15.00
CA ILE A 18 28.65 2.84 15.20
C ILE A 18 29.02 1.55 15.90
N ALA A 19 29.90 0.76 15.30
CA ALA A 19 30.41 -0.46 15.91
C ALA A 19 31.25 -0.17 17.13
N ALA A 20 31.18 -1.02 18.15
CA ALA A 20 32.02 -1.00 19.33
C ALA A 20 32.15 -2.41 19.90
N HIS A 21 33.14 -2.64 20.76
CA HIS A 21 33.26 -3.92 21.48
C HIS A 21 32.05 -4.11 22.41
N GLY A 22 31.46 -5.31 22.43
CA GLY A 22 30.25 -5.59 23.20
C GLY A 22 30.37 -5.36 24.73
N SER A 23 31.60 -5.33 25.27
CA SER A 23 31.86 -4.96 26.70
C SER A 23 31.91 -3.44 26.94
N GLN A 24 31.88 -2.62 25.90
CA GLN A 24 31.92 -1.16 25.94
C GLN A 24 30.85 -0.56 24.99
N PRO A 25 29.58 -0.93 25.16
CA PRO A 25 28.50 -0.54 24.22
C PRO A 25 28.27 0.97 24.19
N GLU A 26 28.63 1.70 25.25
CA GLU A 26 28.54 3.15 25.33
C GLU A 26 29.44 3.89 24.32
N LYS A 27 30.43 3.22 23.74
CA LYS A 27 31.32 3.75 22.71
C LYS A 27 30.74 3.61 21.30
N GLY A 28 29.64 2.85 21.16
CA GLY A 28 28.96 2.62 19.90
C GLY A 28 27.58 3.23 19.85
N ILE A 29 26.90 2.99 18.70
CA ILE A 29 25.48 3.25 18.50
C ILE A 29 24.89 1.97 17.90
N ASN A 30 24.05 1.28 18.65
CA ASN A 30 23.45 0.02 18.23
C ASN A 30 22.32 0.27 17.22
N ALA A 31 22.58 -0.02 15.95
CA ALA A 31 21.61 0.18 14.87
C ALA A 31 20.35 -0.67 15.05
N VAL A 32 20.44 -1.85 15.63
CA VAL A 32 19.29 -2.73 15.89
C VAL A 32 18.40 -2.14 16.98
N GLU A 33 18.98 -1.65 18.08
CA GLU A 33 18.21 -1.02 19.16
C GLU A 33 17.55 0.28 18.70
N GLU A 34 18.26 1.11 17.94
CA GLU A 34 17.71 2.36 17.39
C GLU A 34 16.57 2.06 16.38
N GLY A 35 16.74 1.04 15.52
CA GLY A 35 15.69 0.55 14.63
C GLY A 35 14.47 0.02 15.40
N ALA A 36 14.68 -0.72 16.48
CA ALA A 36 13.60 -1.22 17.33
C ALA A 36 12.81 -0.08 18.02
N LYS A 37 13.50 0.97 18.50
CA LYS A 37 12.84 2.18 19.06
C LYS A 37 11.99 2.89 18.02
N PHE A 38 12.49 3.02 16.78
CA PHE A 38 11.73 3.56 15.67
C PHE A 38 10.47 2.73 15.38
N LEU A 39 10.59 1.39 15.27
CA LEU A 39 9.45 0.50 15.05
C LEU A 39 8.42 0.55 16.18
N ALA A 40 8.86 0.62 17.43
CA ALA A 40 7.96 0.72 18.57
C ALA A 40 7.16 2.03 18.62
N ALA A 41 7.53 3.02 17.81
CA ALA A 41 6.87 4.31 17.73
C ALA A 41 6.09 4.54 16.40
N LEU A 42 5.97 3.52 15.55
CA LEU A 42 5.25 3.64 14.27
C LEU A 42 3.78 4.04 14.44
N ASP A 43 3.16 3.67 15.56
CA ASP A 43 1.79 4.04 15.91
C ASP A 43 1.60 5.54 16.19
N ARG A 44 2.70 6.29 16.35
CA ARG A 44 2.69 7.76 16.52
C ARG A 44 2.71 8.51 15.18
N LEU A 45 2.88 7.81 14.07
CA LEU A 45 2.82 8.42 12.75
C LEU A 45 1.37 8.83 12.41
N PRO A 46 1.17 9.97 11.76
CA PRO A 46 -0.16 10.36 11.32
C PRO A 46 -0.69 9.37 10.29
N LEU A 47 -2.00 9.13 10.33
CA LEU A 47 -2.69 8.25 9.42
C LEU A 47 -3.77 9.01 8.69
N GLY A 48 -3.74 8.99 7.36
CA GLY A 48 -4.81 9.54 6.53
C GLY A 48 -6.13 8.80 6.76
N GLN A 49 -7.22 9.53 6.64
CA GLN A 49 -8.59 9.01 6.77
C GLN A 49 -9.33 9.19 5.45
N HIS A 50 -10.10 8.18 5.06
CA HIS A 50 -10.97 8.25 3.89
C HIS A 50 -12.32 7.60 4.19
N PRO A 51 -13.46 8.22 3.81
CA PRO A 51 -14.81 7.74 4.20
C PRO A 51 -15.11 6.31 3.75
N LYS A 52 -14.49 5.85 2.65
CA LYS A 52 -14.73 4.53 2.04
C LYS A 52 -13.54 3.57 2.15
N LEU A 53 -12.31 4.07 2.16
CA LEU A 53 -11.10 3.27 2.29
C LEU A 53 -10.62 3.16 3.73
N GLY A 54 -11.23 3.90 4.65
CA GLY A 54 -10.88 3.88 6.07
C GLY A 54 -9.52 4.51 6.36
N CYS A 55 -8.80 3.90 7.28
CA CYS A 55 -7.48 4.30 7.74
C CYS A 55 -6.53 3.10 7.61
N GLN A 56 -5.38 3.30 6.97
CA GLN A 56 -4.43 2.24 6.69
C GLN A 56 -3.22 2.31 7.63
N GLN A 57 -2.87 1.19 8.25
CA GLN A 57 -1.77 1.09 9.21
C GLN A 57 -0.41 0.86 8.53
N TYR A 58 0.67 1.16 9.25
CA TYR A 58 2.01 0.70 8.92
C TYR A 58 2.20 -0.75 9.37
N VAL A 59 2.80 -1.58 8.54
CA VAL A 59 3.06 -2.99 8.84
C VAL A 59 4.53 -3.29 8.64
N THR A 60 5.24 -3.63 9.71
CA THR A 60 6.62 -4.10 9.63
C THR A 60 6.63 -5.51 9.05
N LEU A 61 7.30 -5.69 7.92
CA LEU A 61 7.42 -6.99 7.25
C LEU A 61 8.70 -7.74 7.64
N LYS A 62 9.78 -6.98 7.90
CA LYS A 62 11.09 -7.55 8.18
C LYS A 62 11.93 -6.56 9.00
N MET A 63 12.76 -7.09 9.88
CA MET A 63 13.87 -6.39 10.50
C MET A 63 15.06 -7.34 10.53
N GLU A 64 16.21 -6.90 10.03
CA GLU A 64 17.44 -7.69 10.00
C GLU A 64 18.63 -6.80 10.30
N GLY A 65 19.49 -7.23 11.25
CA GLY A 65 20.69 -6.50 11.64
C GLY A 65 21.60 -7.32 12.51
N GLY A 66 22.78 -6.81 12.75
CA GLY A 66 23.83 -7.51 13.50
C GLY A 66 24.74 -8.36 12.61
N PHE A 67 25.66 -9.05 13.27
CA PHE A 67 26.66 -9.90 12.61
C PHE A 67 26.24 -11.37 12.68
N LYS A 68 26.28 -12.07 11.54
CA LYS A 68 25.89 -13.50 11.48
C LYS A 68 26.91 -14.42 12.12
N GLU A 69 28.20 -14.08 12.07
CA GLU A 69 29.30 -14.97 12.45
C GLU A 69 30.03 -14.55 13.73
N TYR A 70 29.90 -13.29 14.18
CA TYR A 70 30.59 -12.78 15.36
C TYR A 70 29.70 -11.87 16.21
N GLY A 71 29.20 -12.39 17.32
CA GLY A 71 28.15 -11.79 18.13
C GLY A 71 28.59 -10.84 19.26
N VAL A 72 29.88 -10.49 19.38
CA VAL A 72 30.39 -9.65 20.48
C VAL A 72 30.67 -8.20 20.10
N VAL A 73 30.05 -7.73 19.06
CA VAL A 73 30.21 -6.36 18.55
C VAL A 73 28.86 -5.64 18.52
N VAL A 74 28.83 -4.38 18.93
CA VAL A 74 27.64 -3.52 18.79
C VAL A 74 27.29 -3.40 17.32
N PRO A 75 26.07 -3.77 16.86
CA PRO A 75 25.68 -3.71 15.47
C PRO A 75 25.68 -2.29 14.91
N GLU A 76 26.42 -2.08 13.82
CA GLU A 76 26.46 -0.78 13.13
C GLU A 76 25.48 -0.66 11.96
N TYR A 77 24.73 -1.74 11.64
CA TYR A 77 23.77 -1.74 10.56
C TYR A 77 22.52 -2.54 10.91
N CYS A 78 21.35 -2.00 10.50
CA CYS A 78 20.08 -2.69 10.53
C CYS A 78 19.25 -2.27 9.33
N GLU A 79 18.57 -3.22 8.70
CA GLU A 79 17.60 -2.97 7.61
C GLU A 79 16.20 -3.36 8.08
N ILE A 80 15.24 -2.49 7.77
CA ILE A 80 13.83 -2.71 8.10
C ILE A 80 13.03 -2.56 6.81
N LEU A 81 12.01 -3.41 6.65
CA LEU A 81 11.06 -3.33 5.56
C LEU A 81 9.66 -3.08 6.11
N ILE A 82 9.04 -2.00 5.67
CA ILE A 82 7.72 -1.56 6.12
C ILE A 82 6.79 -1.49 4.91
N ASN A 83 5.60 -2.10 5.02
CA ASN A 83 4.51 -1.88 4.10
C ASN A 83 3.56 -0.83 4.65
N LYS A 84 3.17 0.13 3.80
CA LYS A 84 2.13 1.12 4.08
C LYS A 84 1.14 1.13 2.91
N HIS A 85 -0.11 0.79 3.19
CA HIS A 85 -1.18 1.18 2.28
C HIS A 85 -1.57 2.63 2.57
N THR A 86 -1.92 3.39 1.54
CA THR A 86 -2.26 4.81 1.65
C THR A 86 -3.69 5.07 1.20
N VAL A 87 -4.25 6.18 1.64
CA VAL A 87 -5.48 6.76 1.13
C VAL A 87 -5.17 8.02 0.31
N PRO A 88 -6.10 8.55 -0.51
CA PRO A 88 -5.80 9.68 -1.42
C PRO A 88 -5.23 10.95 -0.77
N SER A 89 -5.41 11.14 0.53
CA SER A 89 -4.82 12.27 1.28
C SER A 89 -3.36 12.06 1.67
N GLU A 90 -2.80 10.86 1.48
CA GLU A 90 -1.42 10.52 1.82
C GLU A 90 -0.58 10.42 0.54
N THR A 91 0.49 11.19 0.46
CA THR A 91 1.46 11.13 -0.64
C THR A 91 2.76 10.47 -0.20
N ARG A 92 3.58 10.05 -1.15
CA ARG A 92 4.93 9.51 -0.90
C ARG A 92 5.77 10.48 -0.08
N GLU A 93 5.70 11.75 -0.42
CA GLU A 93 6.45 12.83 0.22
C GLU A 93 6.02 13.02 1.67
N THR A 94 4.69 13.04 1.93
CA THR A 94 4.16 13.21 3.30
C THR A 94 4.53 12.02 4.17
N VAL A 95 4.38 10.79 3.68
CA VAL A 95 4.73 9.58 4.43
C VAL A 95 6.21 9.55 4.80
N LEU A 96 7.11 9.82 3.84
CA LEU A 96 8.56 9.82 4.11
C LEU A 96 9.01 10.99 4.99
N ARG A 97 8.37 12.15 4.86
CA ARG A 97 8.62 13.29 5.76
C ARG A 97 8.24 12.94 7.19
N ASP A 98 7.05 12.42 7.40
CA ASP A 98 6.54 12.10 8.73
C ASP A 98 7.41 11.03 9.43
N MET A 99 7.96 10.07 8.66
CA MET A 99 8.94 9.11 9.19
C MET A 99 10.26 9.78 9.62
N ARG A 100 10.79 10.74 8.83
CA ARG A 100 12.00 11.48 9.21
C ARG A 100 11.77 12.31 10.47
N GLU A 101 10.65 13.03 10.53
CA GLU A 101 10.26 13.79 11.70
C GLU A 101 10.07 12.92 12.95
N LEU A 102 9.60 11.68 12.78
CA LEU A 102 9.52 10.73 13.90
C LEU A 102 10.90 10.40 14.46
N VAL A 103 11.89 10.13 13.61
CA VAL A 103 13.28 9.89 14.02
C VAL A 103 13.83 11.06 14.84
N GLU A 104 13.60 12.30 14.36
CA GLU A 104 14.02 13.52 15.04
C GLU A 104 13.33 13.69 16.42
N ARG A 105 12.01 13.52 16.47
CA ARG A 105 11.22 13.62 17.71
C ARG A 105 11.62 12.58 18.75
N LEU A 106 12.07 11.41 18.32
CA LEU A 106 12.55 10.36 19.22
C LEU A 106 13.99 10.61 19.71
N GLY A 107 14.71 11.56 19.12
CA GLY A 107 16.11 11.83 19.45
C GLY A 107 17.03 10.65 19.16
N LEU A 108 16.73 9.86 18.10
CA LEU A 108 17.52 8.69 17.75
C LEU A 108 18.93 9.10 17.29
N ARG A 109 19.95 8.38 17.76
CA ARG A 109 21.36 8.72 17.54
C ARG A 109 21.92 8.13 16.25
N ALA A 110 21.31 7.04 15.75
CA ALA A 110 21.69 6.42 14.49
C ALA A 110 21.23 7.26 13.30
N ARG A 111 21.89 7.13 12.16
CA ARG A 111 21.48 7.75 10.90
C ARG A 111 20.45 6.85 10.22
N PHE A 112 19.30 7.42 9.82
CA PHE A 112 18.22 6.72 9.14
C PHE A 112 18.15 7.16 7.67
N GLU A 113 18.03 6.19 6.77
CA GLU A 113 17.74 6.40 5.35
C GLU A 113 16.45 5.69 4.98
N PHE A 114 15.57 6.39 4.26
CA PHE A 114 14.27 5.88 3.81
C PHE A 114 14.25 5.82 2.29
N GLU A 115 13.98 4.64 1.74
CA GLU A 115 13.94 4.38 0.30
C GLU A 115 12.62 3.69 -0.06
N LEU A 116 11.90 4.25 -1.04
CA LEU A 116 10.73 3.59 -1.61
C LEU A 116 11.16 2.51 -2.61
N GLN A 117 10.68 1.30 -2.39
CA GLN A 117 10.92 0.17 -3.29
C GLN A 117 9.87 0.15 -4.39
N GLN A 118 10.31 -0.10 -5.63
CA GLN A 118 9.41 -0.33 -6.76
C GLN A 118 8.84 -1.75 -6.73
N PRO A 119 7.60 -1.98 -7.25
CA PRO A 119 6.63 -0.96 -7.65
C PRO A 119 5.88 -0.37 -6.44
N TYR A 120 5.61 0.92 -6.50
CA TYR A 120 4.66 1.59 -5.61
C TYR A 120 3.42 2.03 -6.39
N TYR A 121 2.30 2.21 -5.67
CA TYR A 121 1.01 2.58 -6.23
C TYR A 121 0.41 3.70 -5.38
N ASP A 122 0.04 4.81 -5.98
CA ASP A 122 -0.68 5.87 -5.28
C ASP A 122 -2.17 5.53 -5.21
N ALA A 123 -2.84 5.93 -4.14
CA ALA A 123 -4.28 5.72 -3.95
C ALA A 123 -5.09 6.61 -4.89
N PHE A 124 -6.29 6.16 -5.28
CA PHE A 124 -7.21 6.97 -6.07
C PHE A 124 -8.65 6.85 -5.59
N ASP A 125 -9.43 7.87 -5.86
CA ASP A 125 -10.88 7.94 -5.66
C ASP A 125 -11.52 8.69 -6.83
N LEU A 126 -12.35 8.01 -7.61
CA LEU A 126 -13.04 8.58 -8.76
C LEU A 126 -14.47 8.97 -8.37
N ALA A 127 -14.95 10.06 -8.93
CA ALA A 127 -16.34 10.46 -8.75
C ALA A 127 -17.28 9.41 -9.36
N PRO A 128 -18.34 8.99 -8.65
CA PRO A 128 -19.21 7.90 -9.11
C PRO A 128 -20.10 8.29 -10.29
N ASP A 129 -20.19 9.58 -10.63
CA ASP A 129 -21.01 10.18 -11.67
C ASP A 129 -20.21 10.62 -12.91
N LEU A 130 -18.98 10.10 -13.06
CA LEU A 130 -18.18 10.40 -14.25
C LEU A 130 -18.88 9.91 -15.51
N LYS A 131 -19.05 10.81 -16.49
CA LYS A 131 -19.71 10.52 -17.77
C LYS A 131 -19.22 9.25 -18.48
N PRO A 132 -17.92 8.94 -18.54
CA PRO A 132 -17.46 7.70 -19.17
C PRO A 132 -18.05 6.43 -18.55
N PHE A 133 -18.52 6.47 -17.32
CA PHE A 133 -19.06 5.31 -16.60
C PHE A 133 -20.58 5.13 -16.81
N GLU A 134 -21.30 6.13 -17.29
CA GLU A 134 -22.74 6.03 -17.50
C GLU A 134 -23.08 4.92 -18.51
N ARG A 135 -22.33 4.81 -19.59
CA ARG A 135 -22.53 3.74 -20.58
C ARG A 135 -22.30 2.35 -19.98
N VAL A 136 -21.21 2.18 -19.23
CA VAL A 136 -20.90 0.92 -18.55
C VAL A 136 -22.02 0.54 -17.59
N LYS A 137 -22.52 1.52 -16.82
CA LYS A 137 -23.63 1.35 -15.90
C LYS A 137 -24.91 0.90 -16.59
N ASN A 138 -25.29 1.57 -17.69
CA ASN A 138 -26.50 1.24 -18.42
C ASN A 138 -26.45 -0.18 -18.99
N ILE A 139 -25.38 -0.55 -19.68
CA ILE A 139 -25.19 -1.90 -20.21
C ILE A 139 -25.19 -2.95 -19.08
N PHE A 140 -24.51 -2.67 -17.97
CA PHE A 140 -24.52 -3.56 -16.81
C PHE A 140 -25.94 -3.79 -16.27
N GLU A 141 -26.73 -2.72 -16.11
CA GLU A 141 -28.09 -2.79 -15.58
C GLU A 141 -29.04 -3.54 -16.53
N GLU A 142 -28.88 -3.34 -17.84
CA GLU A 142 -29.63 -4.05 -18.85
C GLU A 142 -29.34 -5.56 -18.88
N VAL A 143 -28.06 -5.94 -18.87
CA VAL A 143 -27.63 -7.34 -18.95
C VAL A 143 -27.94 -8.09 -17.66
N THR A 144 -27.74 -7.45 -16.50
CA THR A 144 -27.85 -8.13 -15.21
C THR A 144 -29.20 -7.99 -14.52
N GLY A 145 -30.01 -7.01 -14.92
CA GLY A 145 -31.24 -6.60 -14.22
C GLY A 145 -30.99 -5.98 -12.86
N ARG A 146 -29.75 -5.62 -12.52
CA ARG A 146 -29.33 -5.09 -11.19
C ARG A 146 -28.69 -3.74 -11.34
N LYS A 147 -28.91 -2.84 -10.38
CA LYS A 147 -28.19 -1.56 -10.34
C LYS A 147 -26.71 -1.77 -10.06
N MET A 148 -25.87 -1.13 -10.85
CA MET A 148 -24.43 -1.13 -10.63
C MET A 148 -24.09 -0.33 -9.36
N LYS A 149 -23.42 -0.96 -8.42
CA LYS A 149 -22.97 -0.32 -7.18
C LYS A 149 -21.48 0.06 -7.28
N SER A 150 -21.16 1.24 -6.81
CA SER A 150 -19.77 1.66 -6.61
C SER A 150 -19.16 0.91 -5.42
N ALA A 151 -17.93 0.46 -5.58
CA ALA A 151 -17.15 -0.24 -4.57
C ALA A 151 -15.75 0.37 -4.45
N TYR A 152 -15.08 0.04 -3.36
CA TYR A 152 -13.72 0.47 -3.05
C TYR A 152 -12.87 -0.75 -2.73
N CYS A 153 -11.63 -0.76 -3.19
CA CYS A 153 -10.71 -1.87 -3.04
C CYS A 153 -9.65 -1.56 -1.97
N SER A 154 -9.48 -2.49 -1.04
CA SER A 154 -8.41 -2.45 -0.03
C SER A 154 -7.06 -2.96 -0.54
N GLY A 155 -6.99 -3.38 -1.80
CA GLY A 155 -5.79 -3.79 -2.52
C GLY A 155 -5.41 -2.82 -3.62
N VAL A 156 -4.29 -3.11 -4.29
CA VAL A 156 -3.78 -2.35 -5.43
C VAL A 156 -3.84 -3.18 -6.71
N SER A 157 -3.95 -2.51 -7.84
CA SER A 157 -3.91 -3.11 -9.18
C SER A 157 -3.33 -2.11 -10.19
N ASP A 158 -3.23 -2.52 -11.45
CA ASP A 158 -2.80 -1.63 -12.54
C ASP A 158 -3.73 -0.43 -12.74
N ASN A 159 -4.98 -0.50 -12.23
CA ASN A 159 -5.89 0.64 -12.25
C ASN A 159 -5.31 1.87 -11.54
N ASN A 160 -4.55 1.67 -10.45
CA ASN A 160 -3.86 2.75 -9.78
C ASN A 160 -2.92 3.50 -10.74
N ARG A 161 -2.22 2.75 -11.61
CA ARG A 161 -1.30 3.32 -12.62
C ARG A 161 -2.07 4.08 -13.71
N TRP A 162 -3.13 3.47 -14.25
CA TRP A 162 -3.93 4.13 -15.28
C TRP A 162 -4.54 5.44 -14.78
N VAL A 163 -5.08 5.44 -13.55
CA VAL A 163 -5.73 6.65 -13.00
C VAL A 163 -4.70 7.71 -12.65
N ILE A 164 -3.62 7.36 -11.95
CA ILE A 164 -2.68 8.34 -11.41
C ILE A 164 -1.60 8.73 -12.42
N ASP A 165 -0.94 7.77 -13.04
CA ASP A 165 0.21 8.06 -13.91
C ASP A 165 -0.25 8.51 -15.31
N ALA A 166 -1.34 7.92 -15.83
CA ALA A 166 -1.85 8.22 -17.16
C ALA A 166 -3.03 9.22 -17.18
N GLY A 167 -3.63 9.52 -16.03
CA GLY A 167 -4.80 10.40 -15.94
C GLY A 167 -6.06 9.84 -16.61
N ILE A 168 -6.11 8.50 -16.81
CA ILE A 168 -7.22 7.82 -17.44
C ILE A 168 -8.16 7.26 -16.38
N PRO A 169 -9.41 7.74 -16.28
CA PRO A 169 -10.37 7.19 -15.34
C PRO A 169 -10.71 5.73 -15.71
N VAL A 170 -10.48 4.81 -14.78
CA VAL A 170 -10.71 3.38 -14.98
C VAL A 170 -11.61 2.85 -13.87
N ILE A 171 -12.57 2.02 -14.23
CA ILE A 171 -13.33 1.21 -13.28
C ILE A 171 -12.95 -0.25 -13.43
N CYS A 172 -12.89 -0.97 -12.30
CA CYS A 172 -12.74 -2.41 -12.35
C CYS A 172 -14.11 -3.06 -12.23
N LEU A 173 -14.46 -3.86 -13.24
CA LEU A 173 -15.68 -4.61 -13.30
C LEU A 173 -15.36 -6.05 -13.67
N GLY A 174 -15.89 -7.01 -12.94
CA GLY A 174 -15.64 -8.43 -13.17
C GLY A 174 -16.75 -9.32 -12.63
N PRO A 175 -16.66 -10.65 -12.85
CA PRO A 175 -17.60 -11.60 -12.32
C PRO A 175 -17.57 -11.65 -10.80
N HIS A 176 -18.63 -12.20 -10.21
CA HIS A 176 -18.69 -12.40 -8.77
C HIS A 176 -17.97 -13.69 -8.37
N GLY A 177 -17.19 -13.60 -7.29
CA GLY A 177 -16.48 -14.72 -6.69
C GLY A 177 -15.99 -14.36 -5.30
N GLU A 178 -15.47 -15.35 -4.59
CA GLU A 178 -14.91 -15.19 -3.25
C GLU A 178 -13.67 -16.08 -3.08
N GLY A 179 -12.94 -15.87 -1.96
CA GLY A 179 -11.75 -16.65 -1.64
C GLY A 179 -10.50 -16.22 -2.42
N TYR A 180 -10.43 -14.95 -2.83
CA TYR A 180 -9.30 -14.41 -3.60
C TYR A 180 -7.95 -14.74 -2.96
N HIS A 181 -7.02 -15.30 -3.76
CA HIS A 181 -5.69 -15.75 -3.33
C HIS A 181 -5.70 -16.84 -2.26
N GLN A 182 -6.80 -17.57 -2.11
CA GLN A 182 -6.93 -18.68 -1.16
C GLN A 182 -7.16 -20.00 -1.89
N LYS A 183 -6.95 -21.09 -1.15
CA LYS A 183 -7.38 -22.42 -1.61
C LYS A 183 -8.90 -22.44 -1.73
N ASP A 184 -9.40 -23.09 -2.79
CA ASP A 184 -10.83 -23.22 -3.07
C ASP A 184 -11.50 -21.87 -3.47
N GLU A 185 -10.73 -20.94 -4.05
CA GLU A 185 -11.27 -19.74 -4.72
C GLU A 185 -12.31 -20.15 -5.78
N TRP A 186 -13.43 -19.46 -5.82
CA TRP A 186 -14.51 -19.76 -6.76
C TRP A 186 -15.09 -18.53 -7.45
N VAL A 187 -15.73 -18.75 -8.59
CA VAL A 187 -16.46 -17.73 -9.36
C VAL A 187 -17.84 -18.27 -9.77
N GLU A 188 -18.84 -17.40 -9.75
CA GLU A 188 -20.19 -17.72 -10.23
C GLU A 188 -20.24 -17.67 -11.75
N LEU A 189 -20.40 -18.84 -12.43
CA LEU A 189 -20.37 -18.95 -13.88
C LEU A 189 -21.37 -18.03 -14.60
N LYS A 190 -22.59 -17.89 -14.07
CA LYS A 190 -23.59 -16.96 -14.64
C LYS A 190 -23.06 -15.53 -14.73
N THR A 191 -22.27 -15.08 -13.76
CA THR A 191 -21.70 -13.73 -13.78
C THR A 191 -20.54 -13.62 -14.77
N VAL A 192 -19.84 -14.71 -15.07
CA VAL A 192 -18.83 -14.75 -16.16
C VAL A 192 -19.50 -14.55 -17.51
N GLU A 193 -20.62 -15.24 -17.78
CA GLU A 193 -21.40 -15.08 -19.01
C GLU A 193 -21.91 -13.64 -19.16
N GLN A 194 -22.48 -13.08 -18.08
CA GLN A 194 -22.94 -11.68 -18.05
C GLN A 194 -21.81 -10.69 -18.33
N MET A 195 -20.63 -10.89 -17.75
CA MET A 195 -19.47 -10.02 -18.02
C MET A 195 -19.02 -10.12 -19.47
N SER A 196 -19.03 -11.32 -20.06
CA SER A 196 -18.72 -11.51 -21.49
C SER A 196 -19.64 -10.70 -22.37
N GLU A 197 -20.96 -10.75 -22.12
CA GLU A 197 -21.95 -9.95 -22.85
C GLU A 197 -21.75 -8.45 -22.67
N ILE A 198 -21.50 -7.99 -21.43
CA ILE A 198 -21.23 -6.57 -21.13
C ILE A 198 -20.01 -6.07 -21.91
N TYR A 199 -18.91 -6.81 -21.89
CA TYR A 199 -17.70 -6.42 -22.62
C TYR A 199 -17.89 -6.42 -24.12
N GLN A 200 -18.62 -7.41 -24.67
CA GLN A 200 -18.95 -7.44 -26.08
C GLN A 200 -19.77 -6.20 -26.52
N ARG A 201 -20.77 -5.82 -25.74
CA ARG A 201 -21.58 -4.64 -26.00
C ARG A 201 -20.79 -3.34 -25.88
N LEU A 202 -19.90 -3.23 -24.87
CA LEU A 202 -19.01 -2.09 -24.73
C LEU A 202 -18.07 -1.89 -25.90
N LEU A 203 -17.65 -2.97 -26.57
CA LEU A 203 -16.74 -2.92 -27.71
C LEU A 203 -17.48 -2.68 -29.06
N MET A 204 -18.71 -3.16 -29.20
CA MET A 204 -19.43 -3.16 -30.49
C MET A 204 -20.46 -2.04 -30.64
N GLU A 205 -21.02 -1.56 -29.55
CA GLU A 205 -21.98 -0.45 -29.57
C GLU A 205 -21.19 0.87 -29.40
N THR A 206 -20.92 1.57 -30.50
CA THR A 206 -20.27 2.91 -30.52
C THR A 206 -21.28 4.03 -30.38
#